data_a2ae0fd241c11e34ae2c23ee85f6eec5
#
_entry.id   a2ae0fd241c11e34ae2c23ee85f6eec5
#
_cell.length_a   1.000
_cell.length_b   1.000
_cell.length_c   1.000
_cell.angle_alpha   90.00
_cell.angle_beta   90.00
_cell.angle_gamma   90.00
#
_symmetry.space_group_name_H-M   'P 1'
#
loop_
_entity.id
_entity.type
_entity.pdbx_description
1 polymer ?
#
loop_
_entity_poly.entity_id
_entity_poly.type
_entity_poly.pdbx_seq_one_letter_code
_entity_poly.pdbx_strand_id
1 'polypeptide(L)'
;MSPADPPRRLLLVHAHPDDESIYTAATMAKYAAEGAQVTLVTCTLGELGEIIPPSLAHLAAASGDRLGPYRAGELAAACAELGVTNHRFLGGPGRWRDSGMMGTEGNDDPRCFWRAEIDTAAQALIDVISEVRPQVVVTYDADGAYGHPDHIQAHRVSWRACELAGPDGPAKFYATAAAGDAGVTTEIDARIYLGRKVAAMRAHETQITVDPPFFALSDRVPKPLSGTECFTLLAGPHGLMPPGPHGRAEREADLFDQ
;
A
#
# COMPACT_ATOMS: atom_id res chain seq x y z
N MET A 1 20.31 -17.11 28.08
CA MET A 1 19.85 -16.06 27.16
C MET A 1 18.78 -16.72 26.29
N SER A 2 17.53 -16.31 26.39
CA SER A 2 16.52 -16.72 25.43
C SER A 2 16.97 -16.30 24.03
N PRO A 3 16.77 -17.10 22.98
CA PRO A 3 17.00 -16.63 21.63
C PRO A 3 16.20 -15.35 21.43
N ALA A 4 16.84 -14.30 20.91
CA ALA A 4 16.13 -13.08 20.57
C ALA A 4 15.05 -13.43 19.54
N ASP A 5 13.85 -12.90 19.71
CA ASP A 5 12.78 -13.07 18.75
C ASP A 5 13.29 -12.67 17.35
N PRO A 6 12.89 -13.40 16.30
CA PRO A 6 13.31 -13.05 14.96
C PRO A 6 12.84 -11.62 14.63
N PRO A 7 13.65 -10.84 13.89
CA PRO A 7 13.28 -9.48 13.55
C PRO A 7 11.95 -9.47 12.79
N ARG A 8 11.03 -8.58 13.20
CA ARG A 8 9.75 -8.36 12.52
C ARG A 8 10.02 -7.79 11.13
N ARG A 9 9.41 -8.37 10.10
CA ARG A 9 9.55 -7.95 8.70
C ARG A 9 8.16 -7.83 8.08
N LEU A 10 7.82 -6.60 7.73
CA LEU A 10 6.54 -6.20 7.14
C LEU A 10 6.77 -5.80 5.69
N LEU A 11 5.98 -6.35 4.77
CA LEU A 11 5.93 -5.96 3.38
C LEU A 11 4.56 -5.35 3.07
N LEU A 12 4.58 -4.13 2.54
CA LEU A 12 3.38 -3.47 2.05
C LEU A 12 3.47 -3.37 0.53
N VAL A 13 2.35 -3.63 -0.15
CA VAL A 13 2.25 -3.54 -1.61
C VAL A 13 1.13 -2.57 -1.95
N HIS A 14 1.49 -1.43 -2.54
CA HIS A 14 0.57 -0.39 -2.96
C HIS A 14 0.65 -0.13 -4.47
N ALA A 15 -0.43 0.34 -5.06
CA ALA A 15 -0.53 0.56 -6.50
C ALA A 15 0.23 1.81 -6.95
N HIS A 16 0.04 2.93 -6.23
CA HIS A 16 0.53 4.24 -6.63
C HIS A 16 1.31 4.94 -5.50
N PRO A 17 2.21 5.87 -5.82
CA PRO A 17 2.75 6.81 -4.86
C PRO A 17 1.62 7.68 -4.28
N ASP A 18 1.37 7.63 -3.00
CA ASP A 18 0.39 8.26 -2.12
C ASP A 18 -0.47 7.25 -1.33
N ASP A 19 -0.76 6.09 -1.87
CA ASP A 19 -1.58 5.05 -1.23
C ASP A 19 -1.01 4.63 0.13
N GLU A 20 0.32 4.49 0.23
CA GLU A 20 1.00 4.16 1.48
C GLU A 20 0.73 5.21 2.56
N SER A 21 0.67 6.48 2.16
CA SER A 21 0.42 7.62 3.04
C SER A 21 -1.04 7.70 3.48
N ILE A 22 -1.96 7.29 2.62
CA ILE A 22 -3.40 7.30 2.89
C ILE A 22 -3.79 6.12 3.78
N TYR A 23 -3.41 4.90 3.41
CA TYR A 23 -3.94 3.67 4.01
C TYR A 23 -3.12 3.14 5.18
N THR A 24 -1.77 3.29 5.16
CA THR A 24 -0.89 2.52 6.05
C THR A 24 0.24 3.31 6.70
N ALA A 25 0.27 4.62 6.53
CA ALA A 25 1.40 5.46 6.96
C ALA A 25 1.66 5.43 8.47
N ALA A 26 0.61 5.51 9.28
CA ALA A 26 0.77 5.50 10.73
C ALA A 26 1.28 4.14 11.22
N THR A 27 0.78 3.04 10.64
CA THR A 27 1.24 1.67 10.88
C THR A 27 2.70 1.49 10.46
N MET A 28 3.07 1.95 9.26
CA MET A 28 4.46 1.90 8.80
C MET A 28 5.40 2.64 9.74
N ALA A 29 5.04 3.86 10.11
CA ALA A 29 5.83 4.68 11.04
C ALA A 29 5.97 4.05 12.43
N LYS A 30 4.90 3.41 12.93
CA LYS A 30 4.92 2.67 14.19
C LYS A 30 5.92 1.51 14.12
N TYR A 31 5.77 0.62 13.16
CA TYR A 31 6.63 -0.55 13.06
C TYR A 31 8.09 -0.18 12.76
N ALA A 32 8.35 0.82 11.92
CA ALA A 32 9.69 1.32 11.69
C ALA A 32 10.34 1.87 12.98
N ALA A 33 9.59 2.64 13.77
CA ALA A 33 10.07 3.18 15.04
C ALA A 33 10.29 2.09 16.11
N GLU A 34 9.55 0.99 16.05
CA GLU A 34 9.72 -0.18 16.91
C GLU A 34 10.84 -1.14 16.46
N GLY A 35 11.56 -0.79 15.39
CA GLY A 35 12.70 -1.56 14.88
C GLY A 35 12.34 -2.71 13.94
N ALA A 36 11.10 -2.78 13.45
CA ALA A 36 10.75 -3.70 12.40
C ALA A 36 11.38 -3.30 11.06
N GLN A 37 11.70 -4.27 10.23
CA GLN A 37 12.10 -4.05 8.85
C GLN A 37 10.84 -3.84 8.00
N VAL A 38 10.54 -2.60 7.66
CA VAL A 38 9.40 -2.22 6.82
C VAL A 38 9.87 -2.07 5.38
N THR A 39 9.29 -2.86 4.48
CA THR A 39 9.52 -2.78 3.04
C THR A 39 8.25 -2.32 2.34
N LEU A 40 8.36 -1.32 1.49
CA LEU A 40 7.28 -0.85 0.63
C LEU A 40 7.57 -1.22 -0.82
N VAL A 41 6.59 -1.82 -1.49
CA VAL A 41 6.58 -2.01 -2.95
C VAL A 41 5.44 -1.20 -3.53
N THR A 42 5.75 -0.35 -4.52
CA THR A 42 4.76 0.42 -5.27
C THR A 42 4.72 -0.10 -6.71
N CYS A 43 3.53 -0.40 -7.24
CA CYS A 43 3.40 -1.12 -8.50
C CYS A 43 3.66 -0.26 -9.73
N THR A 44 3.23 1.01 -9.71
CA THR A 44 3.36 1.97 -10.82
C THR A 44 3.97 3.29 -10.33
N LEU A 45 4.21 4.21 -11.25
CA LEU A 45 4.64 5.57 -10.89
C LEU A 45 3.46 6.54 -10.72
N GLY A 46 2.22 6.08 -10.92
CA GLY A 46 1.02 6.92 -10.81
C GLY A 46 0.94 8.01 -11.88
N GLU A 47 1.29 7.67 -13.12
CA GLU A 47 1.47 8.61 -14.23
C GLU A 47 0.17 9.29 -14.66
N LEU A 48 -0.99 8.69 -14.35
CA LEU A 48 -2.31 9.19 -14.75
C LEU A 48 -3.06 9.90 -13.62
N GLY A 49 -2.40 10.13 -12.47
CA GLY A 49 -2.99 10.84 -11.34
C GLY A 49 -3.44 12.26 -11.70
N GLU A 50 -4.55 12.70 -11.11
CA GLU A 50 -5.06 14.07 -11.26
C GLU A 50 -4.21 15.05 -10.44
N ILE A 51 -3.63 16.05 -11.09
CA ILE A 51 -2.73 17.02 -10.45
C ILE A 51 -3.53 18.13 -9.79
N ILE A 52 -3.43 18.25 -8.47
CA ILE A 52 -4.15 19.28 -7.69
C ILE A 52 -3.60 20.70 -7.91
N PRO A 53 -2.27 20.95 -7.79
CA PRO A 53 -1.74 22.31 -7.95
C PRO A 53 -1.71 22.73 -9.43
N PRO A 54 -2.40 23.83 -9.83
CA PRO A 54 -2.38 24.30 -11.22
C PRO A 54 -0.98 24.61 -11.75
N SER A 55 -0.05 25.01 -10.88
CA SER A 55 1.35 25.29 -11.23
C SER A 55 2.09 24.04 -11.75
N LEU A 56 1.65 22.85 -11.35
CA LEU A 56 2.24 21.55 -11.74
C LEU A 56 1.48 20.86 -12.88
N ALA A 57 0.40 21.43 -13.41
CA ALA A 57 -0.40 20.85 -14.48
C ALA A 57 0.42 20.48 -15.74
N HIS A 58 1.57 21.13 -15.94
CA HIS A 58 2.50 20.83 -17.03
C HIS A 58 3.19 19.46 -16.93
N LEU A 59 3.04 18.76 -15.79
CA LEU A 59 3.57 17.40 -15.56
C LEU A 59 2.65 16.30 -16.10
N ALA A 60 1.37 16.62 -16.37
CA ALA A 60 0.35 15.65 -16.77
C ALA A 60 0.79 14.83 -18.00
N ALA A 61 0.25 13.61 -18.13
CA ALA A 61 0.52 12.70 -19.24
C ALA A 61 0.32 13.37 -20.60
N ALA A 62 -0.77 14.16 -20.77
CA ALA A 62 -1.06 14.90 -22.00
C ALA A 62 -0.08 16.06 -22.27
N SER A 63 0.72 16.48 -21.28
CA SER A 63 1.62 17.64 -21.38
C SER A 63 3.11 17.26 -21.37
N GLY A 64 3.45 15.99 -21.56
CA GLY A 64 4.84 15.54 -21.62
C GLY A 64 5.17 14.36 -20.71
N ASP A 65 4.19 13.81 -20.02
CA ASP A 65 4.29 12.53 -19.27
C ASP A 65 5.43 12.54 -18.22
N ARG A 66 5.48 13.60 -17.41
CA ARG A 66 6.53 13.80 -16.39
C ARG A 66 6.04 13.58 -14.97
N LEU A 67 4.75 13.29 -14.78
CA LEU A 67 4.15 13.14 -13.46
C LEU A 67 4.75 11.93 -12.71
N GLY A 68 4.90 10.79 -13.37
CA GLY A 68 5.43 9.58 -12.72
C GLY A 68 6.80 9.78 -12.06
N PRO A 69 7.83 10.28 -12.78
CA PRO A 69 9.12 10.60 -12.16
C PRO A 69 9.04 11.64 -11.03
N TYR A 70 8.12 12.60 -11.11
CA TYR A 70 7.90 13.57 -10.06
C TYR A 70 7.33 12.91 -8.81
N ARG A 71 6.27 12.09 -8.96
CA ARG A 71 5.65 11.32 -7.86
C ARG A 71 6.61 10.32 -7.21
N ALA A 72 7.57 9.78 -7.96
CA ALA A 72 8.63 8.96 -7.36
C ALA A 72 9.50 9.75 -6.37
N GLY A 73 9.72 11.05 -6.62
CA GLY A 73 10.38 11.96 -5.68
C GLY A 73 9.51 12.26 -4.45
N GLU A 74 8.21 12.48 -4.65
CA GLU A 74 7.24 12.65 -3.55
C GLU A 74 7.21 11.42 -2.63
N LEU A 75 7.15 10.21 -3.23
CA LEU A 75 7.17 8.96 -2.49
C LEU A 75 8.46 8.76 -1.69
N ALA A 76 9.61 9.12 -2.26
CA ALA A 76 10.87 9.04 -1.53
C ALA A 76 10.89 9.98 -0.31
N ALA A 77 10.33 11.18 -0.45
CA ALA A 77 10.18 12.12 0.67
C ALA A 77 9.18 11.59 1.72
N ALA A 78 8.05 11.02 1.29
CA ALA A 78 7.08 10.40 2.19
C ALA A 78 7.70 9.22 2.97
N CYS A 79 8.43 8.34 2.31
CA CYS A 79 9.15 7.24 2.96
C CYS A 79 10.13 7.72 4.03
N ALA A 80 10.84 8.82 3.77
CA ALA A 80 11.77 9.42 4.74
C ALA A 80 11.04 9.90 6.01
N GLU A 81 9.88 10.55 5.87
CA GLU A 81 9.04 10.98 6.99
C GLU A 81 8.53 9.79 7.82
N LEU A 82 8.21 8.66 7.16
CA LEU A 82 7.75 7.44 7.80
C LEU A 82 8.89 6.62 8.44
N GLY A 83 10.15 6.90 8.12
CA GLY A 83 11.29 6.11 8.55
C GLY A 83 11.45 4.79 7.78
N VAL A 84 10.87 4.69 6.59
CA VAL A 84 10.96 3.54 5.70
C VAL A 84 12.14 3.71 4.76
N THR A 85 13.14 2.84 4.88
CA THR A 85 14.38 2.92 4.12
C THR A 85 14.46 1.91 2.96
N ASN A 86 13.55 0.93 2.92
CA ASN A 86 13.47 -0.06 1.85
C ASN A 86 12.18 0.14 1.05
N HIS A 87 12.28 0.96 0.02
CA HIS A 87 11.21 1.18 -0.96
C HIS A 87 11.67 0.70 -2.33
N ARG A 88 10.77 0.06 -3.07
CA ARG A 88 11.00 -0.47 -4.41
C ARG A 88 9.78 -0.27 -5.31
N PHE A 89 10.01 -0.04 -6.60
CA PHE A 89 8.98 -0.21 -7.61
C PHE A 89 8.96 -1.66 -8.08
N LEU A 90 7.79 -2.25 -8.22
CA LEU A 90 7.60 -3.65 -8.64
C LEU A 90 8.24 -3.89 -10.02
N GLY A 91 9.20 -4.81 -10.09
CA GLY A 91 9.96 -5.10 -11.31
C GLY A 91 10.86 -3.96 -11.80
N GLY A 92 11.02 -2.89 -11.04
CA GLY A 92 11.77 -1.68 -11.36
C GLY A 92 10.90 -0.48 -11.75
N PRO A 93 11.43 0.76 -11.64
CA PRO A 93 10.66 1.98 -11.91
C PRO A 93 10.09 2.00 -13.35
N GLY A 94 8.77 2.22 -13.46
CA GLY A 94 8.07 2.30 -14.75
C GLY A 94 7.97 0.97 -15.50
N ARG A 95 8.21 -0.18 -14.83
CA ARG A 95 7.97 -1.50 -15.44
C ARG A 95 6.53 -1.65 -15.90
N TRP A 96 5.59 -1.21 -15.09
CA TRP A 96 4.19 -1.09 -15.42
C TRP A 96 3.73 0.34 -15.25
N ARG A 97 2.85 0.76 -16.14
CA ARG A 97 2.25 2.09 -16.15
C ARG A 97 0.95 2.09 -15.35
N ASP A 98 0.64 3.20 -14.72
CA ASP A 98 -0.68 3.48 -14.15
C ASP A 98 -1.78 3.25 -15.20
N SER A 99 -2.84 2.54 -14.79
CA SER A 99 -3.95 2.17 -15.65
C SER A 99 -5.06 3.23 -15.71
N GLY A 100 -5.03 4.22 -14.82
CA GLY A 100 -6.13 5.14 -14.59
C GLY A 100 -7.36 4.43 -14.01
N MET A 101 -8.44 5.18 -13.87
CA MET A 101 -9.70 4.63 -13.34
C MET A 101 -10.31 3.59 -14.29
N MET A 102 -11.11 2.68 -13.72
CA MET A 102 -11.78 1.63 -14.50
C MET A 102 -12.62 2.22 -15.63
N GLY A 103 -12.42 1.70 -16.83
CA GLY A 103 -13.14 2.13 -18.05
C GLY A 103 -12.54 3.34 -18.76
N THR A 104 -11.39 3.86 -18.32
CA THR A 104 -10.66 4.93 -19.04
C THR A 104 -9.73 4.36 -20.11
N GLU A 105 -9.28 5.21 -21.04
CA GLU A 105 -8.35 4.83 -22.12
C GLU A 105 -7.02 4.24 -21.59
N GLY A 106 -6.61 4.61 -20.38
CA GLY A 106 -5.42 4.06 -19.74
C GLY A 106 -5.47 2.54 -19.58
N ASN A 107 -6.68 1.96 -19.44
CA ASN A 107 -6.86 0.50 -19.33
C ASN A 107 -6.52 -0.24 -20.63
N ASP A 108 -6.47 0.46 -21.77
CA ASP A 108 -6.14 -0.13 -23.07
C ASP A 108 -4.65 -0.04 -23.42
N ASP A 109 -3.85 0.72 -22.66
CA ASP A 109 -2.39 0.76 -22.82
C ASP A 109 -1.81 -0.64 -22.52
N PRO A 110 -1.10 -1.28 -23.46
CA PRO A 110 -0.50 -2.60 -23.23
C PRO A 110 0.57 -2.62 -22.11
N ARG A 111 1.06 -1.45 -21.70
CA ARG A 111 2.04 -1.29 -20.61
C ARG A 111 1.37 -1.13 -19.25
N CYS A 112 0.05 -0.89 -19.19
CA CYS A 112 -0.62 -0.61 -17.93
C CYS A 112 -0.61 -1.83 -16.99
N PHE A 113 -0.61 -1.57 -15.69
CA PHE A 113 -0.51 -2.63 -14.67
C PHE A 113 -1.74 -3.54 -14.66
N TRP A 114 -2.93 -3.00 -14.97
CA TRP A 114 -4.16 -3.78 -15.10
C TRP A 114 -4.06 -4.91 -16.13
N ARG A 115 -3.28 -4.71 -17.20
CA ARG A 115 -3.06 -5.71 -18.27
C ARG A 115 -1.84 -6.58 -18.04
N ALA A 116 -1.09 -6.34 -16.97
CA ALA A 116 0.05 -7.18 -16.65
C ALA A 116 -0.39 -8.63 -16.45
N GLU A 117 0.35 -9.56 -17.06
CA GLU A 117 0.15 -10.97 -16.83
C GLU A 117 0.49 -11.26 -15.34
N ILE A 118 -0.48 -11.89 -14.61
CA ILE A 118 -0.43 -11.99 -13.16
C ILE A 118 0.81 -12.76 -12.68
N ASP A 119 1.13 -13.90 -13.31
CA ASP A 119 2.28 -14.71 -12.89
C ASP A 119 3.61 -14.00 -13.16
N THR A 120 3.68 -13.18 -14.22
CA THR A 120 4.87 -12.35 -14.50
C THR A 120 5.05 -11.26 -13.44
N ALA A 121 3.98 -10.58 -13.04
CA ALA A 121 4.03 -9.56 -12.00
C ALA A 121 4.25 -10.18 -10.61
N ALA A 122 3.63 -11.33 -10.34
CA ALA A 122 3.82 -12.09 -9.12
C ALA A 122 5.27 -12.56 -8.97
N GLN A 123 5.93 -12.99 -10.07
CA GLN A 123 7.34 -13.38 -10.02
C GLN A 123 8.24 -12.22 -9.58
N ALA A 124 8.00 -10.99 -10.05
CA ALA A 124 8.74 -9.82 -9.61
C ALA A 124 8.53 -9.53 -8.10
N LEU A 125 7.35 -9.86 -7.56
CA LEU A 125 7.10 -9.73 -6.12
C LEU A 125 7.71 -10.90 -5.32
N ILE A 126 7.75 -12.11 -5.86
CA ILE A 126 8.42 -13.27 -5.25
C ILE A 126 9.91 -12.98 -5.04
N ASP A 127 10.56 -12.31 -5.99
CA ASP A 127 11.97 -11.94 -5.86
C ASP A 127 12.17 -11.04 -4.62
N VAL A 128 11.25 -10.10 -4.37
CA VAL A 128 11.25 -9.26 -3.16
C VAL A 128 10.95 -10.10 -1.90
N ILE A 129 9.92 -10.96 -1.93
CA ILE A 129 9.56 -11.83 -0.81
C ILE A 129 10.73 -12.74 -0.42
N SER A 130 11.41 -13.33 -1.40
CA SER A 130 12.53 -14.22 -1.17
C SER A 130 13.74 -13.54 -0.53
N GLU A 131 13.98 -12.27 -0.89
CA GLU A 131 15.05 -11.46 -0.31
C GLU A 131 14.69 -10.96 1.09
N VAL A 132 13.50 -10.37 1.25
CA VAL A 132 13.06 -9.72 2.49
C VAL A 132 12.57 -10.74 3.53
N ARG A 133 11.98 -11.84 3.07
CA ARG A 133 11.34 -12.88 3.89
C ARG A 133 10.37 -12.30 4.91
N PRO A 134 9.33 -11.58 4.48
CA PRO A 134 8.37 -10.94 5.37
C PRO A 134 7.52 -12.01 6.09
N GLN A 135 7.19 -11.77 7.36
CA GLN A 135 6.18 -12.57 8.06
C GLN A 135 4.77 -12.11 7.71
N VAL A 136 4.60 -10.84 7.36
CA VAL A 136 3.31 -10.20 7.09
C VAL A 136 3.38 -9.46 5.77
N VAL A 137 2.34 -9.66 4.93
CA VAL A 137 2.06 -8.84 3.73
C VAL A 137 0.76 -8.08 3.93
N VAL A 138 0.76 -6.81 3.52
CA VAL A 138 -0.42 -5.92 3.52
C VAL A 138 -0.61 -5.34 2.12
N THR A 139 -1.84 -5.39 1.61
CA THR A 139 -2.25 -4.74 0.37
C THR A 139 -3.74 -4.35 0.45
N TYR A 140 -4.44 -4.18 -0.66
CA TYR A 140 -5.89 -3.90 -0.70
C TYR A 140 -6.71 -5.19 -0.59
N ASP A 141 -8.02 -5.03 -0.44
CA ASP A 141 -8.99 -6.11 -0.62
C ASP A 141 -9.14 -6.52 -2.10
N ALA A 142 -9.92 -7.57 -2.35
CA ALA A 142 -10.12 -8.10 -3.70
C ALA A 142 -10.85 -7.13 -4.64
N ASP A 143 -11.59 -6.18 -4.08
CA ASP A 143 -12.33 -5.16 -4.83
C ASP A 143 -11.50 -3.87 -5.03
N GLY A 144 -10.27 -3.83 -4.48
CA GLY A 144 -9.35 -2.69 -4.62
C GLY A 144 -9.85 -1.43 -3.94
N ALA A 145 -10.47 -1.56 -2.78
CA ALA A 145 -11.07 -0.50 -1.97
C ALA A 145 -12.23 0.21 -2.72
N TYR A 146 -11.92 1.16 -3.60
CA TYR A 146 -12.92 1.90 -4.38
C TYR A 146 -13.02 1.46 -5.85
N GLY A 147 -12.48 0.27 -6.18
CA GLY A 147 -12.58 -0.31 -7.54
C GLY A 147 -11.55 0.18 -8.53
N HIS A 148 -10.41 0.75 -8.08
CA HIS A 148 -9.32 1.09 -8.98
C HIS A 148 -8.70 -0.18 -9.57
N PRO A 149 -8.51 -0.29 -10.90
CA PRO A 149 -8.00 -1.51 -11.52
C PRO A 149 -6.62 -1.91 -11.00
N ASP A 150 -5.73 -0.94 -10.74
CA ASP A 150 -4.39 -1.23 -10.21
C ASP A 150 -4.40 -1.70 -8.76
N HIS A 151 -5.37 -1.26 -7.94
CA HIS A 151 -5.54 -1.79 -6.58
C HIS A 151 -6.01 -3.25 -6.61
N ILE A 152 -6.98 -3.56 -7.47
CA ILE A 152 -7.45 -4.94 -7.71
C ILE A 152 -6.29 -5.81 -8.21
N GLN A 153 -5.49 -5.29 -9.12
CA GLN A 153 -4.34 -6.01 -9.67
C GLN A 153 -3.23 -6.19 -8.64
N ALA A 154 -2.94 -5.19 -7.80
CA ALA A 154 -1.99 -5.30 -6.70
C ALA A 154 -2.40 -6.40 -5.70
N HIS A 155 -3.70 -6.48 -5.37
CA HIS A 155 -4.23 -7.60 -4.58
C HIS A 155 -3.97 -8.95 -5.26
N ARG A 156 -4.37 -9.10 -6.53
CA ARG A 156 -4.23 -10.36 -7.29
C ARG A 156 -2.77 -10.81 -7.38
N VAL A 157 -1.88 -9.88 -7.70
CA VAL A 157 -0.44 -10.13 -7.82
C VAL A 157 0.17 -10.53 -6.47
N SER A 158 -0.19 -9.80 -5.41
CA SER A 158 0.29 -10.09 -4.06
C SER A 158 -0.19 -11.45 -3.55
N TRP A 159 -1.47 -11.74 -3.76
CA TRP A 159 -2.05 -13.03 -3.42
C TRP A 159 -1.33 -14.16 -4.15
N ARG A 160 -1.19 -14.03 -5.47
CA ARG A 160 -0.54 -15.02 -6.31
C ARG A 160 0.93 -15.23 -5.94
N ALA A 161 1.64 -14.16 -5.61
CA ALA A 161 3.03 -14.25 -5.14
C ALA A 161 3.14 -15.04 -3.82
N CYS A 162 2.22 -14.82 -2.89
CA CYS A 162 2.19 -15.58 -1.63
C CYS A 162 1.84 -17.06 -1.86
N GLU A 163 0.91 -17.36 -2.75
CA GLU A 163 0.60 -18.76 -3.14
C GLU A 163 1.83 -19.47 -3.72
N LEU A 164 2.52 -18.82 -4.65
CA LEU A 164 3.70 -19.38 -5.31
C LEU A 164 4.92 -19.52 -4.39
N ALA A 165 5.05 -18.62 -3.41
CA ALA A 165 6.09 -18.70 -2.39
C ALA A 165 5.89 -19.91 -1.43
N GLY A 166 4.66 -20.40 -1.32
CA GLY A 166 4.34 -21.60 -0.54
C GLY A 166 4.78 -21.51 0.93
N PRO A 167 5.38 -22.58 1.47
CA PRO A 167 5.79 -22.62 2.89
C PRO A 167 6.85 -21.60 3.27
N ASP A 168 7.62 -21.08 2.31
CA ASP A 168 8.65 -20.06 2.52
C ASP A 168 8.09 -18.63 2.42
N GLY A 169 6.80 -18.50 2.12
CA GLY A 169 6.08 -17.25 2.00
C GLY A 169 5.70 -16.64 3.35
N PRO A 170 5.01 -15.48 3.31
CA PRO A 170 4.56 -14.80 4.51
C PRO A 170 3.53 -15.63 5.29
N ALA A 171 3.58 -15.54 6.62
CA ALA A 171 2.67 -16.27 7.51
C ALA A 171 1.26 -15.65 7.53
N LYS A 172 1.15 -14.34 7.27
CA LYS A 172 -0.12 -13.59 7.29
C LYS A 172 -0.25 -12.67 6.09
N PHE A 173 -1.46 -12.61 5.56
CA PHE A 173 -1.84 -11.71 4.47
C PHE A 173 -3.05 -10.86 4.91
N TYR A 174 -2.88 -9.55 4.90
CA TYR A 174 -3.90 -8.59 5.28
C TYR A 174 -4.34 -7.72 4.11
N ALA A 175 -5.60 -7.36 4.12
CA ALA A 175 -6.13 -6.25 3.35
C ALA A 175 -6.29 -5.01 4.21
N THR A 176 -6.06 -3.81 3.64
CA THR A 176 -6.50 -2.55 4.25
C THR A 176 -8.02 -2.51 4.33
N ALA A 177 -8.57 -1.92 5.39
CA ALA A 177 -10.01 -1.83 5.62
C ALA A 177 -10.39 -0.44 6.16
N ALA A 178 -11.62 0.00 5.88
CA ALA A 178 -12.13 1.22 6.49
C ALA A 178 -12.55 0.98 7.95
N ALA A 179 -12.40 2.00 8.78
CA ALA A 179 -12.87 1.92 10.16
C ALA A 179 -14.39 1.70 10.19
N GLY A 180 -14.81 0.64 10.87
CA GLY A 180 -16.23 0.26 10.97
C GLY A 180 -16.69 -0.81 9.99
N ASP A 181 -15.85 -1.25 9.05
CA ASP A 181 -16.16 -2.38 8.19
C ASP A 181 -16.36 -3.65 9.03
N ALA A 182 -17.35 -4.45 8.66
CA ALA A 182 -17.69 -5.67 9.40
C ALA A 182 -16.59 -6.75 9.34
N GLY A 183 -15.69 -6.68 8.34
CA GLY A 183 -14.57 -7.61 8.14
C GLY A 183 -13.30 -7.26 8.90
N VAL A 184 -13.25 -6.13 9.63
CA VAL A 184 -12.05 -5.72 10.37
C VAL A 184 -11.69 -6.73 11.45
N THR A 185 -10.51 -7.33 11.32
CA THR A 185 -9.95 -8.28 12.29
C THR A 185 -8.88 -7.64 13.16
N THR A 186 -8.23 -6.59 12.67
CA THR A 186 -7.06 -6.00 13.30
C THR A 186 -7.17 -4.48 13.27
N GLU A 187 -6.87 -3.83 14.39
CA GLU A 187 -6.88 -2.38 14.53
C GLU A 187 -5.57 -1.91 15.14
N ILE A 188 -4.78 -1.19 14.37
CA ILE A 188 -3.48 -0.69 14.82
C ILE A 188 -3.63 0.74 15.35
N ASP A 189 -3.48 0.90 16.64
CA ASP A 189 -3.38 2.21 17.28
C ASP A 189 -1.97 2.77 17.07
N ALA A 190 -1.85 3.66 16.11
CA ALA A 190 -0.63 4.38 15.80
C ALA A 190 -0.80 5.90 15.92
N ARG A 191 -1.74 6.37 16.76
CA ARG A 191 -2.07 7.81 16.94
C ARG A 191 -0.88 8.67 17.31
N ILE A 192 0.10 8.14 18.04
CA ILE A 192 1.33 8.86 18.38
C ILE A 192 2.19 9.17 17.13
N TYR A 193 1.97 8.47 16.02
CA TYR A 193 2.66 8.66 14.74
C TYR A 193 1.84 9.46 13.72
N LEU A 194 0.66 9.99 14.10
CA LEU A 194 -0.18 10.79 13.20
C LEU A 194 0.58 11.97 12.59
N GLY A 195 1.50 12.58 13.33
CA GLY A 195 2.34 13.66 12.81
C GLY A 195 3.21 13.23 11.62
N ARG A 196 3.76 12.00 11.65
CA ARG A 196 4.54 11.43 10.55
C ARG A 196 3.64 11.12 9.34
N LYS A 197 2.45 10.57 9.56
CA LYS A 197 1.45 10.37 8.50
C LYS A 197 1.11 11.69 7.81
N VAL A 198 0.84 12.74 8.56
CA VAL A 198 0.56 14.08 8.02
C VAL A 198 1.73 14.61 7.19
N ALA A 199 2.96 14.42 7.65
CA ALA A 199 4.16 14.84 6.93
C ALA A 199 4.33 14.05 5.61
N ALA A 200 4.14 12.73 5.65
CA ALA A 200 4.17 11.87 4.47
C ALA A 200 3.09 12.26 3.45
N MET A 201 1.85 12.48 3.89
CA MET A 201 0.77 12.94 3.01
C MET A 201 1.09 14.30 2.37
N ARG A 202 1.73 15.22 3.09
CA ARG A 202 2.14 16.53 2.54
C ARG A 202 3.27 16.42 1.52
N ALA A 203 4.06 15.36 1.56
CA ALA A 203 5.08 15.11 0.54
C ALA A 203 4.47 14.80 -0.83
N HIS A 204 3.24 14.29 -0.88
CA HIS A 204 2.48 14.02 -2.10
C HIS A 204 1.66 15.25 -2.56
N GLU A 205 2.33 16.39 -2.74
CA GLU A 205 1.67 17.67 -3.05
C GLU A 205 0.85 17.65 -4.34
N THR A 206 1.22 16.79 -5.30
CA THR A 206 0.47 16.66 -6.56
C THR A 206 -0.88 15.99 -6.35
N GLN A 207 -1.07 15.15 -5.32
CA GLN A 207 -2.20 14.25 -5.14
C GLN A 207 -3.02 14.51 -3.88
N ILE A 208 -2.42 15.11 -2.84
CA ILE A 208 -3.06 15.25 -1.53
C ILE A 208 -2.99 16.69 -1.05
N THR A 209 -4.14 17.22 -0.62
CA THR A 209 -4.21 18.47 0.15
C THR A 209 -4.46 18.14 1.61
N VAL A 210 -3.63 18.64 2.52
CA VAL A 210 -3.73 18.35 3.96
C VAL A 210 -4.04 19.61 4.74
N ASP A 211 -5.21 19.65 5.36
CA ASP A 211 -5.67 20.70 6.26
C ASP A 211 -6.25 20.07 7.54
N PRO A 212 -5.40 19.83 8.56
CA PRO A 212 -5.83 19.10 9.75
C PRO A 212 -7.04 19.75 10.44
N PRO A 213 -8.04 18.96 10.86
CA PRO A 213 -8.01 17.50 11.01
C PRO A 213 -8.42 16.70 9.77
N PHE A 214 -8.37 17.27 8.58
CA PHE A 214 -8.80 16.63 7.34
C PHE A 214 -7.70 16.60 6.28
N PHE A 215 -7.90 15.75 5.29
CA PHE A 215 -7.21 15.78 4.00
C PHE A 215 -8.23 15.62 2.87
N ALA A 216 -7.84 15.96 1.66
CA ALA A 216 -8.66 15.76 0.46
C ALA A 216 -7.77 15.36 -0.73
N LEU A 217 -8.33 14.63 -1.67
CA LEU A 217 -7.76 14.31 -2.98
C LEU A 217 -8.27 15.32 -4.02
N SER A 218 -8.13 14.99 -5.31
CA SER A 218 -8.61 15.80 -6.43
C SER A 218 -10.13 16.04 -6.39
N ASP A 219 -10.89 15.11 -5.80
CA ASP A 219 -12.34 15.22 -5.56
C ASP A 219 -12.73 16.35 -4.58
N ARG A 220 -11.74 16.88 -3.86
CA ARG A 220 -11.91 17.92 -2.82
C ARG A 220 -12.88 17.56 -1.69
N VAL A 221 -13.17 16.27 -1.52
CA VAL A 221 -14.03 15.80 -0.42
C VAL A 221 -13.16 15.63 0.84
N PRO A 222 -13.45 16.37 1.93
CA PRO A 222 -12.71 16.25 3.16
C PRO A 222 -12.85 14.84 3.77
N LYS A 223 -11.73 14.21 4.06
CA LYS A 223 -11.64 12.92 4.73
C LYS A 223 -10.90 13.11 6.06
N PRO A 224 -11.36 12.51 7.17
CA PRO A 224 -10.71 12.71 8.47
C PRO A 224 -9.32 12.06 8.50
N LEU A 225 -8.35 12.76 9.08
CA LEU A 225 -7.05 12.19 9.40
C LEU A 225 -7.18 11.27 10.61
N SER A 226 -6.72 10.03 10.46
CA SER A 226 -6.69 9.04 11.54
C SER A 226 -5.28 8.48 11.73
N GLY A 227 -4.87 8.33 12.97
CA GLY A 227 -3.67 7.56 13.36
C GLY A 227 -4.02 6.11 13.76
N THR A 228 -5.29 5.73 13.69
CA THR A 228 -5.73 4.33 13.82
C THR A 228 -6.02 3.79 12.43
N GLU A 229 -5.43 2.66 12.08
CA GLU A 229 -5.57 2.02 10.77
C GLU A 229 -6.07 0.59 10.95
N CYS A 230 -7.01 0.19 10.07
CA CYS A 230 -7.73 -1.07 10.19
C CYS A 230 -7.36 -2.03 9.07
N PHE A 231 -7.39 -3.32 9.40
CA PHE A 231 -7.01 -4.39 8.47
C PHE A 231 -7.94 -5.58 8.63
N THR A 232 -8.07 -6.33 7.53
CA THR A 232 -8.76 -7.62 7.49
C THR A 232 -7.74 -8.73 7.23
N LEU A 233 -7.61 -9.70 8.13
CA LEU A 233 -6.79 -10.88 7.90
C LEU A 233 -7.48 -11.78 6.88
N LEU A 234 -6.86 -11.99 5.72
CA LEU A 234 -7.37 -12.83 4.63
C LEU A 234 -6.75 -14.23 4.64
N ALA A 235 -5.49 -14.36 5.06
CA ALA A 235 -4.82 -15.63 5.26
C ALA A 235 -3.89 -15.57 6.46
N GLY A 236 -3.83 -16.64 7.23
CA GLY A 236 -3.00 -16.78 8.42
C GLY A 236 -2.38 -18.17 8.53
N PRO A 237 -1.72 -18.49 9.67
CA PRO A 237 -1.03 -19.79 9.86
C PRO A 237 -1.90 -21.02 9.66
N HIS A 238 -3.21 -20.86 9.70
CA HIS A 238 -4.20 -21.93 9.52
C HIS A 238 -4.84 -21.94 8.12
N GLY A 239 -4.27 -21.19 7.15
CA GLY A 239 -4.76 -21.10 5.77
C GLY A 239 -5.66 -19.89 5.54
N LEU A 240 -6.45 -19.97 4.45
CA LEU A 240 -7.39 -18.92 4.06
C LEU A 240 -8.47 -18.71 5.11
N MET A 241 -8.71 -17.45 5.46
CA MET A 241 -9.85 -17.07 6.27
C MET A 241 -11.10 -16.99 5.39
N PRO A 242 -12.21 -17.64 5.76
CA PRO A 242 -13.44 -17.51 4.97
C PRO A 242 -13.93 -16.05 5.00
N PRO A 243 -14.46 -15.53 3.87
CA PRO A 243 -15.11 -14.22 3.86
C PRO A 243 -16.34 -14.26 4.78
N GLY A 244 -16.45 -13.30 5.68
CA GLY A 244 -17.61 -13.19 6.59
C GLY A 244 -17.28 -12.43 7.86
N PRO A 245 -18.30 -12.12 8.68
CA PRO A 245 -18.06 -11.52 9.98
C PRO A 245 -17.25 -12.52 10.82
N HIS A 246 -15.97 -12.26 10.92
CA HIS A 246 -15.10 -13.00 11.82
C HIS A 246 -15.50 -12.63 13.23
N GLY A 247 -16.35 -13.46 13.85
CA GLY A 247 -16.85 -13.28 15.21
C GLY A 247 -15.76 -13.46 16.27
N ARG A 248 -14.60 -12.79 16.11
CA ARG A 248 -13.64 -12.62 17.19
C ARG A 248 -14.21 -11.61 18.17
N ALA A 249 -14.30 -12.01 19.43
CA ALA A 249 -14.75 -11.14 20.51
C ALA A 249 -13.76 -9.96 20.73
N GLU A 250 -12.51 -10.09 20.28
CA GLU A 250 -11.47 -9.07 20.37
C GLU A 250 -10.71 -8.98 19.03
N ARG A 251 -10.46 -7.74 18.57
CA ARG A 251 -9.60 -7.43 17.42
C ARG A 251 -8.13 -7.63 17.78
N GLU A 252 -7.33 -8.07 16.84
CA GLU A 252 -5.87 -8.03 16.98
C GLU A 252 -5.41 -6.56 17.08
N ALA A 253 -4.41 -6.31 17.93
CA ALA A 253 -3.81 -4.99 18.12
C ALA A 253 -2.41 -4.88 17.49
N ASP A 254 -1.90 -5.98 16.92
CA ASP A 254 -0.61 -6.08 16.24
C ASP A 254 -0.72 -7.02 15.05
N LEU A 255 -0.13 -6.66 13.90
CA LEU A 255 -0.12 -7.49 12.69
C LEU A 255 0.68 -8.79 12.88
N PHE A 256 1.58 -8.84 13.86
CA PHE A 256 2.42 -9.98 14.18
C PHE A 256 1.88 -10.87 15.32
N ASP A 257 0.71 -10.55 15.90
CA ASP A 257 0.07 -11.40 16.89
C ASP A 257 -0.13 -12.82 16.36
N GLN A 258 0.04 -13.84 17.22
CA GLN A 258 -0.08 -15.26 16.86
C GLN A 258 -1.50 -15.80 17.03
#